data_3062918adeb60bf670982850450e87c7
#
_entry.id   3062918adeb60bf670982850450e87c7
#
_cell.length_a   1.000
_cell.length_b   1.000
_cell.length_c   1.000
_cell.angle_alpha   90.00
_cell.angle_beta   90.00
_cell.angle_gamma   90.00
#
_symmetry.space_group_name_H-M   'P 1'
#
loop_
_entity.id
_entity.type
_entity.pdbx_description
1 polymer ?
#
loop_
_entity_poly.entity_id
_entity_poly.type
_entity_poly.pdbx_seq_one_letter_code
_entity_poly.pdbx_strand_id
1 'polypeptide(L)'
;MKKLGLAALLVFGAVMARAEQLLPAADGTTWTYDATEETGGPGAAPAVNSVVTVRVARQTFDGKEFLKFETLTDESLTKIELMTLDDKGLICHARGGKDGRIAKLDPPQVLIPGALKIGDSWDSDGEVAGMEMRQHFTVAGEELVRVPAGSFRAFHIRCAESSVMSVTLDRWFVADVGFVKETTVVRGPTGGLLQRITLELQKRPEMVAKPAVTPSATAAAPSPTTTPPIRGPAIETEPATPGKKLIAEVSTDPGGGSKTEFKSDVENIYVRWHGRGLPQGARVRVAWIAEDVGDLVEPNFVVDETETVAPDPDSSARFTLGRPPDGWAEGKYRLEFYVNDELEETLRVTIVN
;
A
#
# COMPACT_ATOMS: atom_id res chain seq x y z
N MET A 1 79.59 4.39 -27.15
CA MET A 1 78.37 3.58 -27.38
C MET A 1 77.44 3.79 -26.18
N LYS A 2 76.46 4.66 -26.32
CA LYS A 2 75.47 4.95 -25.27
C LYS A 2 74.23 4.11 -25.52
N LYS A 3 73.89 3.25 -24.58
CA LYS A 3 72.64 2.44 -24.62
C LYS A 3 71.54 3.27 -24.07
N LEU A 4 70.55 3.62 -24.91
CA LEU A 4 69.26 4.18 -24.50
C LEU A 4 68.39 3.06 -23.96
N GLY A 5 68.04 3.10 -22.68
CA GLY A 5 67.02 2.25 -22.10
C GLY A 5 65.65 2.88 -22.32
N LEU A 6 64.77 2.13 -23.03
CA LEU A 6 63.37 2.46 -23.24
C LEU A 6 62.56 2.00 -22.03
N ALA A 7 62.14 2.90 -21.16
CA ALA A 7 61.23 2.62 -20.08
C ALA A 7 59.80 2.61 -20.62
N ALA A 8 59.18 1.41 -20.72
CA ALA A 8 57.79 1.25 -21.04
C ALA A 8 56.94 1.56 -19.78
N LEU A 9 56.22 2.69 -19.79
CA LEU A 9 55.27 3.07 -18.77
C LEU A 9 53.97 2.30 -19.01
N LEU A 10 53.77 1.22 -18.25
CA LEU A 10 52.52 0.50 -18.19
C LEU A 10 51.52 1.34 -17.39
N VAL A 11 50.66 2.08 -18.09
CA VAL A 11 49.47 2.70 -17.50
C VAL A 11 48.47 1.62 -17.24
N PHE A 12 48.45 1.10 -15.99
CA PHE A 12 47.31 0.33 -15.48
C PHE A 12 46.10 1.29 -15.34
N GLY A 13 45.28 1.35 -16.38
CA GLY A 13 43.95 1.90 -16.26
C GLY A 13 43.17 1.04 -15.27
N ALA A 14 43.02 1.49 -14.04
CA ALA A 14 42.06 0.93 -13.12
C ALA A 14 40.68 1.14 -13.75
N VAL A 15 40.16 0.11 -14.40
CA VAL A 15 38.73 -0.03 -14.66
C VAL A 15 38.11 -0.16 -13.28
N MET A 16 37.66 0.96 -12.73
CA MET A 16 36.75 0.95 -11.59
C MET A 16 35.53 0.17 -12.07
N ALA A 17 35.44 -1.11 -11.72
CA ALA A 17 34.21 -1.85 -11.83
C ALA A 17 33.18 -1.02 -11.02
N ARG A 18 32.27 -0.35 -11.74
CA ARG A 18 31.15 0.33 -11.15
C ARG A 18 30.37 -0.79 -10.46
N ALA A 19 30.34 -0.81 -9.13
CA ALA A 19 29.47 -1.73 -8.41
C ALA A 19 28.08 -1.55 -9.03
N GLU A 20 27.52 -2.61 -9.60
CA GLU A 20 26.17 -2.56 -10.15
C GLU A 20 25.26 -2.05 -9.02
N GLN A 21 24.66 -0.92 -9.28
CA GLN A 21 23.78 -0.30 -8.31
C GLN A 21 22.51 -1.17 -8.25
N LEU A 22 22.17 -1.72 -7.10
CA LEU A 22 21.06 -2.66 -6.95
C LEU A 22 19.75 -2.08 -7.52
N LEU A 23 19.46 -0.80 -7.24
CA LEU A 23 18.37 -0.05 -7.86
C LEU A 23 18.66 1.47 -7.82
N PRO A 24 18.07 2.27 -8.72
CA PRO A 24 18.20 3.71 -8.69
C PRO A 24 17.33 4.28 -7.58
N ALA A 25 17.92 4.59 -6.42
CA ALA A 25 17.22 5.09 -5.25
C ALA A 25 17.61 6.53 -4.87
N ALA A 26 17.92 7.36 -5.86
CA ALA A 26 18.13 8.78 -5.64
C ALA A 26 16.82 9.47 -5.20
N ASP A 27 16.94 10.56 -4.44
CA ASP A 27 15.78 11.39 -4.06
C ASP A 27 15.02 11.87 -5.31
N GLY A 28 13.71 11.64 -5.35
CA GLY A 28 12.84 11.93 -6.49
C GLY A 28 12.74 10.81 -7.54
N THR A 29 13.45 9.69 -7.38
CA THR A 29 13.25 8.53 -8.28
C THR A 29 11.81 8.02 -8.16
N THR A 30 11.21 7.70 -9.31
CA THR A 30 9.82 7.27 -9.39
C THR A 30 9.67 6.07 -10.33
N TRP A 31 8.96 5.05 -9.87
CA TRP A 31 8.45 3.93 -10.66
C TRP A 31 6.96 4.07 -10.83
N THR A 32 6.47 3.74 -12.01
CA THR A 32 5.02 3.71 -12.31
C THR A 32 4.66 2.34 -12.88
N TYR A 33 3.63 1.72 -12.33
CA TYR A 33 3.17 0.40 -12.70
C TYR A 33 1.71 0.43 -13.13
N ASP A 34 1.37 -0.38 -14.14
CA ASP A 34 -0.01 -0.81 -14.36
C ASP A 34 -0.32 -1.92 -13.35
N ALA A 35 -1.35 -1.73 -12.57
CA ALA A 35 -1.85 -2.71 -11.63
C ALA A 35 -3.15 -3.31 -12.13
N THR A 36 -3.25 -4.63 -12.09
CA THR A 36 -4.49 -5.37 -12.36
C THR A 36 -4.82 -6.22 -11.15
N GLU A 37 -6.01 -6.04 -10.61
CA GLU A 37 -6.55 -6.83 -9.52
C GLU A 37 -7.69 -7.70 -10.02
N GLU A 38 -7.57 -9.01 -9.81
CA GLU A 38 -8.58 -10.01 -10.12
C GLU A 38 -9.08 -10.64 -8.82
N THR A 39 -10.38 -10.72 -8.65
CA THR A 39 -11.01 -11.48 -7.56
C THR A 39 -11.49 -12.82 -8.09
N GLY A 40 -11.32 -13.88 -7.31
CA GLY A 40 -11.76 -15.23 -7.67
C GLY A 40 -13.11 -15.61 -7.07
N GLY A 41 -13.62 -16.78 -7.48
CA GLY A 41 -14.85 -17.39 -6.95
C GLY A 41 -16.08 -17.21 -7.85
N PRO A 42 -17.18 -17.89 -7.52
CA PRO A 42 -18.44 -17.77 -8.25
C PRO A 42 -18.99 -16.33 -8.20
N GLY A 43 -19.19 -15.71 -9.36
CA GLY A 43 -19.66 -14.33 -9.43
C GLY A 43 -18.56 -13.27 -9.23
N ALA A 44 -17.29 -13.64 -9.44
CA ALA A 44 -16.18 -12.70 -9.38
C ALA A 44 -16.44 -11.46 -10.25
N ALA A 45 -16.11 -10.29 -9.71
CA ALA A 45 -16.19 -9.04 -10.45
C ALA A 45 -15.15 -9.01 -11.59
N PRO A 46 -15.38 -8.20 -12.66
CA PRO A 46 -14.35 -7.93 -13.65
C PRO A 46 -13.06 -7.42 -12.99
N ALA A 47 -11.93 -7.71 -13.61
CA ALA A 47 -10.64 -7.20 -13.15
C ALA A 47 -10.66 -5.67 -13.05
N VAL A 48 -10.07 -5.14 -11.98
CA VAL A 48 -9.92 -3.70 -11.75
C VAL A 48 -8.50 -3.30 -12.14
N ASN A 49 -8.38 -2.22 -12.92
CA ASN A 49 -7.10 -1.66 -13.29
C ASN A 49 -6.87 -0.34 -12.53
N SER A 50 -5.66 -0.12 -12.06
CA SER A 50 -5.23 1.10 -11.39
C SER A 50 -3.78 1.42 -11.74
N VAL A 51 -3.31 2.59 -11.35
CA VAL A 51 -1.91 3.00 -11.51
C VAL A 51 -1.25 3.02 -10.14
N VAL A 52 -0.17 2.26 -9.99
CA VAL A 52 0.65 2.30 -8.78
C VAL A 52 1.93 3.08 -9.05
N THR A 53 2.19 4.08 -8.21
CA THR A 53 3.40 4.91 -8.26
C THR A 53 4.21 4.71 -7.00
N VAL A 54 5.50 4.41 -7.12
CA VAL A 54 6.45 4.34 -6.01
C VAL A 54 7.42 5.50 -6.13
N ARG A 55 7.53 6.35 -5.11
CA ARG A 55 8.43 7.50 -5.06
C ARG A 55 9.46 7.34 -3.95
N VAL A 56 10.69 7.75 -4.23
CA VAL A 56 11.75 7.79 -3.24
C VAL A 56 11.95 9.21 -2.74
N ALA A 57 12.05 9.34 -1.43
CA ALA A 57 12.47 10.56 -0.74
C ALA A 57 13.44 10.20 0.40
N ARG A 58 14.06 11.20 1.01
CA ARG A 58 14.85 11.00 2.23
C ARG A 58 14.01 11.38 3.44
N GLN A 59 14.12 10.59 4.51
CA GLN A 59 13.43 10.86 5.76
C GLN A 59 14.30 10.49 6.96
N THR A 60 14.35 11.37 7.95
CA THR A 60 14.92 11.06 9.26
C THR A 60 13.85 10.40 10.12
N PHE A 61 14.17 9.23 10.67
CA PHE A 61 13.32 8.49 11.59
C PHE A 61 14.19 7.93 12.71
N ASP A 62 13.78 8.10 13.96
CA ASP A 62 14.55 7.67 15.15
C ASP A 62 16.03 8.12 15.11
N GLY A 63 16.26 9.38 14.67
CA GLY A 63 17.59 9.99 14.56
C GLY A 63 18.50 9.45 13.45
N LYS A 64 18.01 8.57 12.57
CA LYS A 64 18.72 8.01 11.42
C LYS A 64 18.09 8.44 10.11
N GLU A 65 18.90 8.57 9.05
CA GLU A 65 18.42 8.84 7.70
C GLU A 65 18.08 7.54 6.98
N PHE A 66 16.92 7.51 6.34
CA PHE A 66 16.41 6.40 5.53
C PHE A 66 15.96 6.89 4.16
N LEU A 67 15.95 5.97 3.20
CA LEU A 67 15.20 6.12 1.97
C LEU A 67 13.73 5.82 2.30
N LYS A 68 12.85 6.80 2.08
CA LYS A 68 11.42 6.63 2.20
C LYS A 68 10.85 6.26 0.84
N PHE A 69 10.25 5.08 0.74
CA PHE A 69 9.48 4.64 -0.40
C PHE A 69 8.00 4.89 -0.11
N GLU A 70 7.39 5.76 -0.89
CA GLU A 70 5.96 6.05 -0.83
C GLU A 70 5.27 5.34 -1.99
N THR A 71 4.35 4.43 -1.67
CA THR A 71 3.50 3.77 -2.67
C THR A 71 2.16 4.47 -2.72
N LEU A 72 1.77 4.91 -3.91
CA LEU A 72 0.49 5.54 -4.18
C LEU A 72 -0.29 4.65 -5.17
N THR A 73 -1.59 4.49 -4.92
CA THR A 73 -2.52 3.87 -5.88
C THR A 73 -3.49 4.97 -6.32
N ASP A 74 -3.55 5.22 -7.62
CA ASP A 74 -4.34 6.32 -8.20
C ASP A 74 -4.14 7.66 -7.46
N GLU A 75 -2.84 7.99 -7.23
CA GLU A 75 -2.36 9.17 -6.51
C GLU A 75 -2.63 9.19 -4.99
N SER A 76 -3.37 8.23 -4.45
CA SER A 76 -3.62 8.11 -3.01
C SER A 76 -2.51 7.32 -2.34
N LEU A 77 -1.93 7.86 -1.26
CA LEU A 77 -0.90 7.18 -0.47
C LEU A 77 -1.48 5.90 0.16
N THR A 78 -0.86 4.76 -0.11
CA THR A 78 -1.30 3.46 0.43
C THR A 78 -0.27 2.82 1.36
N LYS A 79 1.03 3.09 1.14
CA LYS A 79 2.11 2.50 1.93
C LYS A 79 3.32 3.43 2.02
N ILE A 80 3.99 3.41 3.18
CA ILE A 80 5.30 4.01 3.40
C ILE A 80 6.25 2.91 3.87
N GLU A 81 7.46 2.86 3.31
CA GLU A 81 8.52 1.97 3.75
C GLU A 81 9.81 2.76 3.94
N LEU A 82 10.45 2.60 5.11
CA LEU A 82 11.75 3.20 5.41
C LEU A 82 12.83 2.15 5.20
N MET A 83 13.72 2.41 4.25
CA MET A 83 14.69 1.44 3.77
C MET A 83 16.12 1.97 3.84
N THR A 84 17.07 1.06 3.95
CA THR A 84 18.48 1.29 3.62
C THR A 84 18.83 0.52 2.34
N LEU A 85 19.75 1.07 1.58
CA LEU A 85 20.31 0.45 0.39
C LEU A 85 21.83 0.56 0.49
N ASP A 86 22.49 -0.57 0.70
CA ASP A 86 23.94 -0.68 0.86
C ASP A 86 24.46 -2.01 0.28
N ASP A 87 25.68 -2.40 0.62
CA ASP A 87 26.29 -3.68 0.23
C ASP A 87 25.58 -4.93 0.76
N LYS A 88 24.78 -4.79 1.81
CA LYS A 88 23.93 -5.87 2.35
C LYS A 88 22.62 -6.03 1.58
N GLY A 89 22.23 -5.02 0.81
CA GLY A 89 21.03 -5.04 -0.02
C GLY A 89 20.04 -3.94 0.26
N LEU A 90 18.80 -4.20 -0.13
CA LEU A 90 17.62 -3.38 0.18
C LEU A 90 16.94 -3.94 1.43
N ILE A 91 16.99 -3.18 2.52
CA ILE A 91 16.50 -3.61 3.83
C ILE A 91 15.42 -2.64 4.31
N CYS A 92 14.24 -3.15 4.62
CA CYS A 92 13.13 -2.40 5.18
C CYS A 92 13.22 -2.40 6.71
N HIS A 93 13.22 -1.22 7.33
CA HIS A 93 13.35 -1.02 8.78
C HIS A 93 12.05 -0.61 9.46
N ALA A 94 11.12 -0.05 8.70
CA ALA A 94 9.83 0.36 9.23
C ALA A 94 8.79 0.46 8.12
N ARG A 95 7.53 0.24 8.44
CA ARG A 95 6.40 0.37 7.52
C ARG A 95 5.30 1.24 8.11
N GLY A 96 4.58 1.90 7.22
CA GLY A 96 3.41 2.68 7.56
C GLY A 96 2.35 2.59 6.47
N GLY A 97 1.12 2.85 6.85
CA GLY A 97 -0.02 2.93 5.94
C GLY A 97 -0.37 4.38 5.57
N LYS A 98 -1.53 4.53 4.99
CA LYS A 98 -2.11 5.82 4.56
C LYS A 98 -2.34 6.82 5.71
N ASP A 99 -2.46 6.34 6.95
CA ASP A 99 -2.58 7.17 8.15
C ASP A 99 -1.28 7.87 8.56
N GLY A 100 -0.18 7.58 7.86
CA GLY A 100 1.15 8.14 8.14
C GLY A 100 1.82 7.60 9.40
N ARG A 101 1.20 6.69 10.13
CA ARG A 101 1.83 6.00 11.26
C ARG A 101 2.85 5.02 10.74
N ILE A 102 4.06 5.07 11.28
CA ILE A 102 5.16 4.21 10.87
C ILE A 102 5.52 3.31 12.05
N ALA A 103 5.40 2.01 11.85
CA ALA A 103 5.80 0.98 12.80
C ALA A 103 7.18 0.43 12.42
N LYS A 104 8.04 0.25 13.42
CA LYS A 104 9.37 -0.34 13.27
C LYS A 104 9.24 -1.85 13.06
N LEU A 105 10.06 -2.40 12.17
CA LEU A 105 10.22 -3.84 12.01
C LEU A 105 11.36 -4.33 12.91
N ASP A 106 11.11 -5.38 13.68
CA ASP A 106 12.12 -6.02 14.52
C ASP A 106 12.05 -7.56 14.38
N PRO A 107 13.03 -8.19 13.71
CA PRO A 107 14.17 -7.57 13.02
C PRO A 107 13.79 -6.83 11.71
N PRO A 108 14.67 -5.95 11.19
CA PRO A 108 14.51 -5.37 9.86
C PRO A 108 14.43 -6.44 8.76
N GLN A 109 13.62 -6.20 7.76
CA GLN A 109 13.28 -7.15 6.71
C GLN A 109 14.19 -6.99 5.48
N VAL A 110 14.91 -8.05 5.08
CA VAL A 110 15.68 -8.06 3.83
C VAL A 110 14.73 -8.27 2.66
N LEU A 111 14.57 -7.26 1.81
CA LEU A 111 13.74 -7.35 0.60
C LEU A 111 14.52 -7.92 -0.58
N ILE A 112 15.78 -7.48 -0.76
CA ILE A 112 16.71 -7.96 -1.77
C ILE A 112 18.11 -8.01 -1.13
N PRO A 113 18.80 -9.14 -1.06
CA PRO A 113 20.20 -9.19 -0.66
C PRO A 113 21.10 -8.46 -1.65
N GLY A 114 22.28 -8.01 -1.21
CA GLY A 114 23.17 -7.14 -1.99
C GLY A 114 23.66 -7.73 -3.30
N ALA A 115 23.75 -9.06 -3.40
CA ALA A 115 24.03 -9.76 -4.65
C ALA A 115 23.05 -10.93 -4.80
N LEU A 116 22.47 -11.07 -5.99
CA LEU A 116 21.56 -12.17 -6.31
C LEU A 116 22.24 -13.22 -7.17
N LYS A 117 22.04 -14.49 -6.82
CA LYS A 117 22.42 -15.64 -7.63
C LYS A 117 21.27 -16.62 -7.69
N ILE A 118 21.13 -17.32 -8.79
CA ILE A 118 20.13 -18.38 -8.95
C ILE A 118 20.37 -19.45 -7.86
N GLY A 119 19.31 -19.80 -7.13
CA GLY A 119 19.34 -20.73 -6.01
C GLY A 119 19.59 -20.08 -4.64
N ASP A 120 19.93 -18.80 -4.58
CA ASP A 120 19.99 -18.08 -3.29
C ASP A 120 18.61 -18.07 -2.63
N SER A 121 18.61 -18.15 -1.31
CA SER A 121 17.39 -18.03 -0.52
C SER A 121 17.66 -17.26 0.77
N TRP A 122 16.64 -16.60 1.28
CA TRP A 122 16.69 -15.89 2.57
C TRP A 122 15.32 -15.87 3.22
N ASP A 123 15.35 -15.80 4.54
CA ASP A 123 14.15 -15.60 5.35
C ASP A 123 13.99 -14.11 5.67
N SER A 124 12.75 -13.69 5.76
CA SER A 124 12.38 -12.34 6.14
C SER A 124 11.29 -12.44 7.19
N ASP A 125 11.71 -12.82 8.39
CA ASP A 125 10.84 -12.90 9.54
C ASP A 125 10.79 -11.54 10.24
N GLY A 126 9.64 -11.20 10.81
CA GLY A 126 9.49 -9.95 11.52
C GLY A 126 8.10 -9.82 12.11
N GLU A 127 7.91 -8.77 12.90
CA GLU A 127 6.63 -8.40 13.48
C GLU A 127 6.19 -7.05 12.91
N VAL A 128 4.94 -6.94 12.50
CA VAL A 128 4.30 -5.69 12.08
C VAL A 128 3.01 -5.53 12.86
N ALA A 129 2.93 -4.51 13.70
CA ALA A 129 1.78 -4.21 14.54
C ALA A 129 1.26 -5.42 15.35
N GLY A 130 2.17 -6.20 15.95
CA GLY A 130 1.85 -7.38 16.75
C GLY A 130 1.62 -8.67 15.97
N MET A 131 1.72 -8.63 14.64
CA MET A 131 1.59 -9.84 13.80
C MET A 131 2.94 -10.35 13.34
N GLU A 132 3.22 -11.62 13.63
CA GLU A 132 4.40 -12.30 13.08
C GLU A 132 4.24 -12.51 11.57
N MET A 133 5.29 -12.14 10.82
CA MET A 133 5.40 -12.39 9.39
C MET A 133 6.60 -13.30 9.14
N ARG A 134 6.38 -14.42 8.48
CA ARG A 134 7.43 -15.37 8.06
C ARG A 134 7.38 -15.53 6.56
N GLN A 135 8.43 -15.11 5.90
CA GLN A 135 8.53 -15.16 4.44
C GLN A 135 9.85 -15.81 4.05
N HIS A 136 9.77 -16.84 3.21
CA HIS A 136 10.93 -17.49 2.63
C HIS A 136 11.02 -17.14 1.14
N PHE A 137 12.08 -16.44 0.77
CA PHE A 137 12.35 -16.04 -0.60
C PHE A 137 13.39 -16.95 -1.24
N THR A 138 13.22 -17.24 -2.51
CA THR A 138 14.18 -18.01 -3.33
C THR A 138 14.33 -17.36 -4.69
N VAL A 139 15.56 -17.23 -5.18
CA VAL A 139 15.87 -16.87 -6.57
C VAL A 139 15.68 -18.11 -7.44
N ALA A 140 14.50 -18.24 -8.03
CA ALA A 140 14.11 -19.43 -8.81
C ALA A 140 14.83 -19.54 -10.15
N GLY A 141 15.25 -18.42 -10.73
CA GLY A 141 15.92 -18.38 -12.02
C GLY A 141 16.12 -16.97 -12.55
N GLU A 142 16.58 -16.90 -13.78
CA GLU A 142 16.64 -15.68 -14.56
C GLU A 142 15.88 -15.90 -15.87
N GLU A 143 14.95 -15.02 -16.21
CA GLU A 143 14.10 -15.18 -17.37
C GLU A 143 13.83 -13.85 -18.10
N LEU A 144 13.38 -13.95 -19.35
CA LEU A 144 13.00 -12.80 -20.17
C LEU A 144 11.55 -12.43 -19.86
N VAL A 145 11.34 -11.27 -19.24
CA VAL A 145 10.02 -10.71 -18.89
C VAL A 145 9.70 -9.55 -19.81
N ARG A 146 8.48 -9.54 -20.34
CA ARG A 146 7.94 -8.44 -21.14
C ARG A 146 6.89 -7.69 -20.34
N VAL A 147 7.07 -6.39 -20.24
CA VAL A 147 6.16 -5.44 -19.59
C VAL A 147 6.05 -4.18 -20.45
N PRO A 148 5.12 -3.25 -20.21
CA PRO A 148 4.99 -2.01 -21.01
C PRO A 148 6.30 -1.23 -21.14
N ALA A 149 7.14 -1.20 -20.08
CA ALA A 149 8.47 -0.57 -20.09
C ALA A 149 9.49 -1.21 -21.04
N GLY A 150 9.19 -2.40 -21.58
CA GLY A 150 10.06 -3.15 -22.50
C GLY A 150 10.29 -4.60 -22.11
N SER A 151 11.37 -5.18 -22.66
CA SER A 151 11.81 -6.55 -22.33
C SER A 151 13.04 -6.52 -21.45
N PHE A 152 13.03 -7.30 -20.39
CA PHE A 152 14.07 -7.34 -19.39
C PHE A 152 14.50 -8.78 -19.09
N ARG A 153 15.80 -9.00 -18.95
CA ARG A 153 16.30 -10.20 -18.34
C ARG A 153 16.30 -9.98 -16.83
N ALA A 154 15.46 -10.70 -16.10
CA ALA A 154 15.14 -10.43 -14.71
C ALA A 154 15.35 -11.67 -13.84
N PHE A 155 15.87 -11.51 -12.64
CA PHE A 155 15.81 -12.53 -11.62
C PHE A 155 14.38 -12.75 -11.17
N HIS A 156 13.91 -13.99 -11.26
CA HIS A 156 12.63 -14.41 -10.72
C HIS A 156 12.80 -14.79 -9.25
N ILE A 157 12.25 -13.98 -8.36
CA ILE A 157 12.27 -14.18 -6.92
C ILE A 157 10.87 -14.64 -6.51
N ARG A 158 10.80 -15.78 -5.85
CA ARG A 158 9.56 -16.38 -5.36
C ARG A 158 9.54 -16.39 -3.85
N CYS A 159 8.41 -16.00 -3.29
CA CYS A 159 8.06 -16.23 -1.90
C CYS A 159 6.77 -17.04 -1.85
N ALA A 160 6.76 -18.11 -1.06
CA ALA A 160 5.57 -18.88 -0.76
C ALA A 160 5.35 -18.86 0.75
N GLU A 161 4.21 -18.35 1.17
CA GLU A 161 3.78 -18.40 2.55
C GLU A 161 2.64 -19.41 2.67
N SER A 162 2.81 -20.36 3.58
CA SER A 162 1.84 -21.42 3.84
C SER A 162 1.17 -21.16 5.19
N SER A 163 -0.07 -20.70 5.13
CA SER A 163 -0.97 -20.59 6.27
C SER A 163 -2.31 -21.22 5.90
N VAL A 164 -3.36 -20.97 6.64
CA VAL A 164 -4.75 -21.36 6.26
C VAL A 164 -5.13 -20.79 4.88
N MET A 165 -4.57 -19.64 4.51
CA MET A 165 -4.60 -19.10 3.16
C MET A 165 -3.19 -19.21 2.56
N SER A 166 -3.09 -19.73 1.34
CA SER A 166 -1.82 -19.77 0.62
C SER A 166 -1.60 -18.44 -0.08
N VAL A 167 -0.52 -17.74 0.28
CA VAL A 167 -0.05 -16.54 -0.41
C VAL A 167 1.20 -16.89 -1.19
N THR A 168 1.22 -16.59 -2.48
CA THR A 168 2.41 -16.68 -3.33
C THR A 168 2.73 -15.30 -3.87
N LEU A 169 3.99 -14.89 -3.73
CA LEU A 169 4.52 -13.65 -4.27
C LEU A 169 5.64 -13.96 -5.24
N ASP A 170 5.45 -13.65 -6.50
CA ASP A 170 6.45 -13.75 -7.56
C ASP A 170 6.91 -12.34 -7.96
N ARG A 171 8.22 -12.09 -7.95
CA ARG A 171 8.85 -10.80 -8.28
C ARG A 171 9.90 -10.98 -9.35
N TRP A 172 9.96 -10.07 -10.30
CA TRP A 172 10.99 -10.02 -11.33
C TRP A 172 11.85 -8.78 -11.14
N PHE A 173 13.07 -9.01 -10.73
CA PHE A 173 14.02 -7.97 -10.35
C PHE A 173 15.14 -7.81 -11.40
N VAL A 174 15.45 -6.55 -11.71
CA VAL A 174 16.53 -6.17 -12.64
C VAL A 174 17.42 -5.15 -11.93
N ALA A 175 18.72 -5.42 -11.88
CA ALA A 175 19.68 -4.46 -11.36
C ALA A 175 19.63 -3.15 -12.13
N ASP A 176 19.85 -2.02 -11.49
CA ASP A 176 19.73 -0.66 -12.02
C ASP A 176 18.31 -0.25 -12.50
N VAL A 177 17.30 -1.11 -12.36
CA VAL A 177 15.91 -0.81 -12.70
C VAL A 177 15.00 -1.00 -11.49
N GLY A 178 15.15 -2.11 -10.76
CA GLY A 178 14.27 -2.52 -9.67
C GLY A 178 13.30 -3.61 -10.09
N PHE A 179 12.15 -3.69 -9.43
CA PHE A 179 11.11 -4.66 -9.79
C PHE A 179 10.42 -4.22 -11.09
N VAL A 180 10.46 -5.10 -12.11
CA VAL A 180 9.79 -4.83 -13.39
C VAL A 180 8.41 -5.46 -13.44
N LYS A 181 8.18 -6.51 -12.64
CA LYS A 181 6.89 -7.18 -12.48
C LYS A 181 6.78 -7.76 -11.08
N GLU A 182 5.56 -7.74 -10.55
CA GLU A 182 5.21 -8.44 -9.31
C GLU A 182 3.84 -9.10 -9.49
N THR A 183 3.64 -10.30 -8.95
CA THR A 183 2.35 -10.97 -8.91
C THR A 183 2.14 -11.56 -7.53
N THR A 184 1.10 -11.11 -6.84
CA THR A 184 0.63 -11.68 -5.58
C THR A 184 -0.61 -12.50 -5.84
N VAL A 185 -0.63 -13.75 -5.39
CA VAL A 185 -1.78 -14.64 -5.52
C VAL A 185 -2.19 -15.14 -4.14
N VAL A 186 -3.42 -14.86 -3.77
CA VAL A 186 -4.04 -15.36 -2.53
C VAL A 186 -5.04 -16.45 -2.90
N ARG A 187 -4.91 -17.61 -2.26
CA ARG A 187 -5.81 -18.76 -2.42
C ARG A 187 -6.42 -19.15 -1.10
N GLY A 188 -7.69 -19.53 -1.15
CA GLY A 188 -8.39 -20.06 0.02
C GLY A 188 -7.93 -21.47 0.40
N PRO A 189 -8.46 -22.01 1.52
CA PRO A 189 -8.10 -23.33 2.05
C PRO A 189 -8.32 -24.48 1.05
N THR A 190 -9.27 -24.34 0.14
CA THR A 190 -9.57 -25.31 -0.93
C THR A 190 -8.75 -25.11 -2.20
N GLY A 191 -7.76 -24.20 -2.19
CA GLY A 191 -6.93 -23.87 -3.34
C GLY A 191 -7.59 -22.94 -4.37
N GLY A 192 -8.85 -22.54 -4.17
CA GLY A 192 -9.53 -21.58 -5.04
C GLY A 192 -8.87 -20.20 -5.00
N LEU A 193 -8.80 -19.52 -6.15
CA LEU A 193 -8.33 -18.15 -6.22
C LEU A 193 -9.26 -17.25 -5.40
N LEU A 194 -8.71 -16.46 -4.49
CA LEU A 194 -9.42 -15.37 -3.80
C LEU A 194 -9.06 -14.02 -4.44
N GLN A 195 -7.77 -13.78 -4.64
CA GLN A 195 -7.28 -12.53 -5.20
C GLN A 195 -5.99 -12.78 -5.99
N ARG A 196 -5.82 -12.04 -7.08
CA ARG A 196 -4.54 -11.89 -7.76
C ARG A 196 -4.31 -10.42 -8.04
N ILE A 197 -3.13 -9.93 -7.67
CA ILE A 197 -2.68 -8.58 -8.00
C ILE A 197 -1.44 -8.72 -8.87
N THR A 198 -1.44 -8.09 -10.03
CA THR A 198 -0.29 -8.04 -10.93
C THR A 198 0.13 -6.59 -11.12
N LEU A 199 1.40 -6.29 -10.90
CA LEU A 199 2.04 -5.01 -11.20
C LEU A 199 2.99 -5.19 -12.37
N GLU A 200 2.91 -4.33 -13.39
CA GLU A 200 3.81 -4.32 -14.54
C GLU A 200 4.38 -2.92 -14.77
N LEU A 201 5.70 -2.82 -14.83
CA LEU A 201 6.39 -1.53 -14.99
C LEU A 201 5.96 -0.86 -16.31
N GLN A 202 5.36 0.33 -16.23
CA GLN A 202 4.90 1.12 -17.40
C GLN A 202 6.05 1.73 -18.19
N LYS A 203 7.03 2.29 -17.47
CA LYS A 203 8.22 2.94 -18.02
C LYS A 203 9.40 2.76 -17.08
N ARG A 204 10.61 2.91 -17.61
CA ARG A 204 11.81 2.86 -16.77
C ARG A 204 11.75 3.95 -15.69
N PRO A 205 12.35 3.71 -14.49
CA PRO A 205 12.34 4.69 -13.42
C PRO A 205 12.94 6.02 -13.88
N GLU A 206 12.29 7.10 -13.50
CA GLU A 206 12.68 8.47 -13.84
C GLU A 206 13.04 9.23 -12.56
N MET A 207 14.08 10.06 -12.63
CA MET A 207 14.33 11.06 -11.58
C MET A 207 13.49 12.29 -11.87
N VAL A 208 12.43 12.50 -11.08
CA VAL A 208 11.68 13.74 -11.11
C VAL A 208 12.49 14.78 -10.34
N ALA A 209 13.09 15.73 -11.02
CA ALA A 209 13.79 16.83 -10.38
C ALA A 209 12.81 17.53 -9.42
N LYS A 210 13.17 17.56 -8.12
CA LYS A 210 12.43 18.35 -7.14
C LYS A 210 12.35 19.78 -7.68
N PRO A 211 11.14 20.39 -7.81
CA PRO A 211 11.04 21.76 -8.27
C PRO A 211 11.93 22.62 -7.37
N ALA A 212 12.89 23.31 -7.99
CA ALA A 212 13.77 24.23 -7.28
C ALA A 212 12.87 25.22 -6.53
N VAL A 213 12.97 25.23 -5.21
CA VAL A 213 12.30 26.23 -4.38
C VAL A 213 13.01 27.55 -4.72
N THR A 214 12.47 28.28 -5.67
CA THR A 214 12.88 29.64 -5.94
C THR A 214 12.58 30.43 -4.67
N PRO A 215 13.55 31.06 -4.00
CA PRO A 215 13.26 31.90 -2.85
C PRO A 215 12.32 33.00 -3.31
N SER A 216 11.07 32.95 -2.85
CA SER A 216 10.06 33.97 -3.13
C SER A 216 10.60 35.29 -2.58
N ALA A 217 10.91 36.22 -3.48
CA ALA A 217 11.25 37.57 -3.10
C ALA A 217 10.09 38.11 -2.24
N THR A 218 10.46 38.63 -1.09
CA THR A 218 9.60 39.31 -0.13
C THR A 218 8.75 40.36 -0.88
N ALA A 219 7.48 40.03 -1.13
CA ALA A 219 6.48 41.00 -1.58
C ALA A 219 5.94 41.74 -0.37
N ALA A 220 6.09 43.06 -0.38
CA ALA A 220 5.59 43.98 0.61
C ALA A 220 4.05 43.82 0.78
N ALA A 221 3.60 43.88 2.02
CA ALA A 221 2.21 43.81 2.41
C ALA A 221 1.39 44.97 1.81
N PRO A 222 0.21 44.73 1.22
CA PRO A 222 -0.78 45.79 0.98
C PRO A 222 -1.65 45.98 2.21
N SER A 223 -1.88 47.26 2.53
CA SER A 223 -2.75 47.75 3.60
C SER A 223 -4.22 47.34 3.40
N PRO A 224 -5.00 47.22 4.47
CA PRO A 224 -6.39 46.77 4.39
C PRO A 224 -7.34 47.86 3.89
N THR A 225 -8.10 47.54 2.84
CA THR A 225 -9.22 48.36 2.39
C THR A 225 -10.49 47.80 2.96
N THR A 226 -11.12 48.58 3.83
CA THR A 226 -12.45 48.35 4.40
C THR A 226 -13.54 48.59 3.36
N THR A 227 -14.43 47.62 3.12
CA THR A 227 -15.69 47.82 2.37
C THR A 227 -16.84 47.38 3.25
N PRO A 228 -17.94 48.20 3.34
CA PRO A 228 -19.04 47.93 4.26
C PRO A 228 -20.04 46.89 3.73
N PRO A 229 -20.85 46.29 4.61
CA PRO A 229 -21.73 45.16 4.25
C PRO A 229 -23.03 45.63 3.61
N ILE A 230 -23.40 45.00 2.49
CA ILE A 230 -24.77 45.13 1.92
C ILE A 230 -25.60 43.99 2.48
N ARG A 231 -26.65 44.39 3.20
CA ARG A 231 -27.69 43.54 3.77
C ARG A 231 -28.79 43.36 2.74
N GLY A 232 -29.05 42.14 2.26
CA GLY A 232 -30.25 41.74 1.52
C GLY A 232 -31.11 40.80 2.37
N PRO A 233 -32.42 40.72 2.17
CA PRO A 233 -33.32 40.08 3.12
C PRO A 233 -33.25 38.58 3.13
N ALA A 234 -33.28 38.01 4.34
CA ALA A 234 -33.35 36.61 4.62
C ALA A 234 -34.66 36.01 4.12
N ILE A 235 -34.58 34.99 3.29
CA ILE A 235 -35.68 34.04 3.10
C ILE A 235 -35.36 32.88 4.07
N GLU A 236 -36.17 32.77 5.10
CA GLU A 236 -36.19 31.70 6.06
C GLU A 236 -36.70 30.44 5.35
N THR A 237 -35.79 29.55 4.97
CA THR A 237 -36.12 28.20 4.55
C THR A 237 -35.76 27.29 5.72
N GLU A 238 -36.75 26.60 6.26
CA GLU A 238 -36.63 25.57 7.27
C GLU A 238 -35.51 24.60 6.89
N PRO A 239 -34.58 24.22 7.81
CA PRO A 239 -33.54 23.26 7.48
C PRO A 239 -34.17 21.88 7.30
N ALA A 240 -34.24 21.42 6.05
CA ALA A 240 -34.45 20.01 5.76
C ALA A 240 -33.37 19.24 6.47
N THR A 241 -33.73 18.31 7.34
CA THR A 241 -32.83 17.35 7.95
C THR A 241 -32.02 16.70 6.83
N PRO A 242 -30.68 16.76 6.81
CA PRO A 242 -29.89 16.13 5.77
C PRO A 242 -30.19 14.63 5.79
N GLY A 243 -30.80 14.09 4.75
CA GLY A 243 -30.96 12.66 4.59
C GLY A 243 -29.56 12.02 4.55
N LYS A 244 -29.39 10.88 5.24
CA LYS A 244 -28.13 10.11 5.22
C LYS A 244 -27.67 9.90 3.77
N LYS A 245 -26.45 10.31 3.45
CA LYS A 245 -25.86 10.13 2.12
C LYS A 245 -25.40 8.69 1.87
N LEU A 246 -25.32 7.86 2.91
CA LEU A 246 -24.85 6.49 2.83
C LEU A 246 -25.72 5.58 3.71
N ILE A 247 -26.07 4.40 3.17
CA ILE A 247 -26.71 3.32 3.89
C ILE A 247 -25.78 2.13 3.88
N ALA A 248 -25.59 1.49 5.03
CA ALA A 248 -24.72 0.33 5.15
C ALA A 248 -25.42 -0.85 5.82
N GLU A 249 -24.95 -2.04 5.51
CA GLU A 249 -25.44 -3.31 6.02
C GLU A 249 -24.28 -4.26 6.30
N VAL A 250 -24.44 -5.10 7.32
CA VAL A 250 -23.49 -6.14 7.70
C VAL A 250 -24.19 -7.49 7.75
N SER A 251 -23.58 -8.54 7.19
CA SER A 251 -24.21 -9.87 7.09
C SER A 251 -23.16 -11.00 7.14
N THR A 252 -23.63 -12.24 7.32
CA THR A 252 -22.80 -13.47 7.18
C THR A 252 -22.82 -14.05 5.78
N ASP A 253 -23.68 -13.55 4.90
CA ASP A 253 -23.82 -14.01 3.52
C ASP A 253 -23.68 -12.83 2.57
N PRO A 254 -23.05 -13.02 1.39
CA PRO A 254 -22.84 -11.93 0.43
C PRO A 254 -24.11 -11.22 -0.05
N GLY A 255 -25.25 -11.86 0.02
CA GLY A 255 -26.57 -11.34 -0.35
C GLY A 255 -27.57 -11.33 0.82
N GLY A 256 -27.13 -11.64 2.03
CA GLY A 256 -27.98 -11.75 3.21
C GLY A 256 -28.47 -10.41 3.76
N GLY A 257 -29.51 -10.43 4.57
CA GLY A 257 -30.01 -9.27 5.30
C GLY A 257 -29.06 -8.80 6.40
N SER A 258 -29.20 -7.54 6.81
CA SER A 258 -28.39 -6.96 7.87
C SER A 258 -28.53 -7.70 9.20
N LYS A 259 -27.41 -7.94 9.88
CA LYS A 259 -27.32 -8.56 11.20
C LYS A 259 -26.54 -7.64 12.14
N THR A 260 -26.86 -7.71 13.42
CA THR A 260 -26.16 -6.99 14.47
C THR A 260 -25.43 -7.93 15.44
N GLU A 261 -25.60 -9.24 15.28
CA GLU A 261 -24.96 -10.25 16.12
C GLU A 261 -24.32 -11.33 15.24
N PHE A 262 -23.09 -11.70 15.54
CA PHE A 262 -22.30 -12.69 14.84
C PHE A 262 -21.70 -13.67 15.84
N LYS A 263 -21.53 -14.93 15.42
CA LYS A 263 -20.79 -15.91 16.22
C LYS A 263 -19.28 -15.74 16.03
N SER A 264 -18.52 -16.05 17.07
CA SER A 264 -17.04 -15.98 17.05
C SER A 264 -16.38 -16.94 16.06
N ASP A 265 -17.13 -17.96 15.59
CA ASP A 265 -16.70 -18.94 14.59
C ASP A 265 -17.07 -18.56 13.14
N VAL A 266 -17.76 -17.44 12.91
CA VAL A 266 -18.11 -17.01 11.54
C VAL A 266 -16.86 -16.77 10.71
N GLU A 267 -16.80 -17.38 9.52
CA GLU A 267 -15.62 -17.29 8.65
C GLU A 267 -15.46 -15.91 8.01
N ASN A 268 -16.57 -15.29 7.60
CA ASN A 268 -16.56 -14.01 6.92
C ASN A 268 -17.71 -13.13 7.39
N ILE A 269 -17.43 -11.86 7.56
CA ILE A 269 -18.42 -10.80 7.77
C ILE A 269 -18.40 -9.91 6.52
N TYR A 270 -19.56 -9.83 5.85
CA TYR A 270 -19.74 -9.05 4.65
C TYR A 270 -20.32 -7.70 4.99
N VAL A 271 -19.66 -6.64 4.57
CA VAL A 271 -20.08 -5.25 4.74
C VAL A 271 -20.43 -4.68 3.38
N ARG A 272 -21.64 -4.13 3.25
CA ARG A 272 -22.10 -3.47 2.03
C ARG A 272 -22.52 -2.06 2.37
N TRP A 273 -22.25 -1.14 1.45
CA TRP A 273 -22.81 0.19 1.52
C TRP A 273 -23.35 0.64 0.16
N HIS A 274 -24.30 1.54 0.20
CA HIS A 274 -24.91 2.20 -0.95
C HIS A 274 -24.97 3.70 -0.72
N GLY A 275 -24.39 4.45 -1.65
CA GLY A 275 -24.45 5.91 -1.65
C GLY A 275 -25.80 6.42 -2.13
N ARG A 276 -26.17 7.60 -1.67
CA ARG A 276 -27.34 8.37 -2.12
C ARG A 276 -26.94 9.82 -2.32
N GLY A 277 -26.77 10.20 -3.58
CA GLY A 277 -26.38 11.56 -3.91
C GLY A 277 -24.99 11.93 -3.37
N LEU A 278 -24.04 11.01 -3.37
CA LEU A 278 -22.65 11.27 -3.01
C LEU A 278 -22.04 12.30 -3.98
N PRO A 279 -21.09 13.11 -3.56
CA PRO A 279 -20.28 13.88 -4.49
C PRO A 279 -19.59 12.94 -5.50
N GLN A 280 -19.54 13.33 -6.76
CA GLN A 280 -18.81 12.53 -7.76
C GLN A 280 -17.33 12.40 -7.38
N GLY A 281 -16.81 11.20 -7.40
CA GLY A 281 -15.44 10.92 -6.96
C GLY A 281 -15.24 11.00 -5.44
N ALA A 282 -16.32 10.94 -4.66
CA ALA A 282 -16.24 10.96 -3.20
C ALA A 282 -15.44 9.76 -2.68
N ARG A 283 -14.58 9.99 -1.69
CA ARG A 283 -13.90 8.93 -0.95
C ARG A 283 -14.84 8.38 0.11
N VAL A 284 -15.06 7.08 0.08
CA VAL A 284 -15.83 6.37 1.11
C VAL A 284 -14.86 5.49 1.91
N ARG A 285 -14.63 5.85 3.15
CA ARG A 285 -13.77 5.15 4.10
C ARG A 285 -14.63 4.42 5.12
N VAL A 286 -14.25 3.18 5.44
CA VAL A 286 -14.93 2.35 6.44
C VAL A 286 -13.90 1.86 7.44
N ALA A 287 -14.14 2.14 8.72
CA ALA A 287 -13.30 1.70 9.83
C ALA A 287 -14.06 0.67 10.68
N TRP A 288 -13.43 -0.49 10.94
CA TRP A 288 -13.88 -1.50 11.89
C TRP A 288 -13.21 -1.29 13.23
N ILE A 289 -13.98 -1.01 14.27
CA ILE A 289 -13.46 -0.57 15.57
C ILE A 289 -13.96 -1.50 16.67
N ALA A 290 -13.05 -2.03 17.48
CA ALA A 290 -13.39 -2.72 18.71
C ALA A 290 -13.77 -1.71 19.77
N GLU A 291 -15.05 -1.63 20.16
CA GLU A 291 -15.52 -0.74 21.22
C GLU A 291 -15.19 -1.30 22.60
N ASP A 292 -15.44 -2.61 22.79
CA ASP A 292 -15.23 -3.32 24.05
C ASP A 292 -15.09 -4.83 23.76
N VAL A 293 -13.88 -5.32 23.83
CA VAL A 293 -13.51 -6.73 23.66
C VAL A 293 -12.76 -7.27 24.87
N GLY A 294 -13.05 -6.71 26.05
CA GLY A 294 -12.34 -7.03 27.29
C GLY A 294 -10.90 -6.52 27.30
N ASP A 295 -10.00 -7.30 27.90
CA ASP A 295 -8.59 -6.92 28.08
C ASP A 295 -7.71 -7.26 26.85
N LEU A 296 -8.31 -7.65 25.70
CA LEU A 296 -7.55 -8.05 24.52
C LEU A 296 -6.91 -6.85 23.80
N VAL A 297 -7.62 -5.75 23.71
CA VAL A 297 -7.13 -4.49 23.15
C VAL A 297 -7.75 -3.31 23.90
N GLU A 298 -7.13 -2.13 23.80
CA GLU A 298 -7.72 -0.91 24.36
C GLU A 298 -9.06 -0.57 23.71
N PRO A 299 -10.00 0.03 24.44
CA PRO A 299 -11.29 0.47 23.90
C PRO A 299 -11.10 1.41 22.70
N ASN A 300 -11.91 1.24 21.67
CA ASN A 300 -11.84 1.98 20.41
C ASN A 300 -10.59 1.67 19.53
N PHE A 301 -10.03 0.49 19.68
CA PHE A 301 -8.97 0.02 18.81
C PHE A 301 -9.49 -0.19 17.37
N VAL A 302 -8.83 0.40 16.38
CA VAL A 302 -9.15 0.20 14.96
C VAL A 302 -8.59 -1.15 14.53
N VAL A 303 -9.49 -2.10 14.28
CA VAL A 303 -9.16 -3.48 13.89
C VAL A 303 -8.77 -3.54 12.42
N ASP A 304 -9.53 -2.84 11.57
CA ASP A 304 -9.32 -2.79 10.13
C ASP A 304 -9.92 -1.50 9.53
N GLU A 305 -9.40 -1.08 8.41
CA GLU A 305 -9.87 0.12 7.72
C GLU A 305 -9.68 -0.03 6.21
N THR A 306 -10.70 0.34 5.45
CA THR A 306 -10.64 0.34 3.99
C THR A 306 -11.24 1.60 3.41
N GLU A 307 -10.75 2.00 2.23
CA GLU A 307 -11.25 3.17 1.50
C GLU A 307 -11.49 2.81 0.03
N THR A 308 -12.52 3.39 -0.56
CA THR A 308 -12.81 3.28 -1.99
C THR A 308 -13.31 4.61 -2.53
N VAL A 309 -13.20 4.81 -3.83
CA VAL A 309 -13.75 5.99 -4.50
C VAL A 309 -15.11 5.63 -5.09
N ALA A 310 -16.11 6.46 -4.82
CA ALA A 310 -17.44 6.39 -5.41
C ALA A 310 -17.44 7.16 -6.74
N PRO A 311 -17.38 6.50 -7.91
CA PRO A 311 -17.34 7.21 -9.19
C PRO A 311 -18.63 7.97 -9.48
N ASP A 312 -19.76 7.48 -8.97
CA ASP A 312 -21.09 8.03 -9.20
C ASP A 312 -21.82 8.31 -7.89
N PRO A 313 -22.80 9.23 -7.88
CA PRO A 313 -23.57 9.59 -6.69
C PRO A 313 -24.29 8.43 -6.00
N ASP A 314 -24.69 7.41 -6.76
CA ASP A 314 -25.40 6.23 -6.27
C ASP A 314 -24.50 4.96 -6.30
N SER A 315 -23.18 5.16 -6.16
CA SER A 315 -22.20 4.06 -6.09
C SER A 315 -22.47 3.14 -4.91
N SER A 316 -22.12 1.88 -5.09
CA SER A 316 -22.17 0.87 -4.05
C SER A 316 -20.87 0.08 -4.02
N ALA A 317 -20.44 -0.35 -2.85
CA ALA A 317 -19.34 -1.30 -2.76
C ALA A 317 -19.60 -2.32 -1.63
N ARG A 318 -18.81 -3.38 -1.67
CA ARG A 318 -18.79 -4.44 -0.66
C ARG A 318 -17.34 -4.77 -0.34
N PHE A 319 -17.08 -5.03 0.91
CA PHE A 319 -15.84 -5.63 1.36
C PHE A 319 -16.14 -6.77 2.32
N THR A 320 -15.15 -7.62 2.54
CA THR A 320 -15.27 -8.81 3.36
C THR A 320 -14.20 -8.76 4.44
N LEU A 321 -14.60 -8.92 5.67
CA LEU A 321 -13.71 -9.14 6.79
C LEU A 321 -13.57 -10.63 7.00
N GLY A 322 -12.38 -11.17 6.82
CA GLY A 322 -12.06 -12.57 7.08
C GLY A 322 -11.84 -12.82 8.57
N ARG A 323 -12.20 -14.01 9.04
CA ARG A 323 -11.95 -14.42 10.42
C ARG A 323 -10.46 -14.41 10.73
N PRO A 324 -10.02 -13.75 11.83
CA PRO A 324 -8.65 -13.84 12.31
C PRO A 324 -8.25 -15.29 12.64
N PRO A 325 -6.97 -15.67 12.59
CA PRO A 325 -6.50 -17.02 12.91
C PRO A 325 -6.96 -17.51 14.29
N ASP A 326 -6.98 -16.62 15.28
CA ASP A 326 -7.41 -16.91 16.65
C ASP A 326 -8.92 -16.80 16.86
N GLY A 327 -9.70 -16.60 15.78
CA GLY A 327 -11.12 -16.35 15.83
C GLY A 327 -11.44 -14.87 16.04
N TRP A 328 -12.75 -14.56 16.00
CA TRP A 328 -13.22 -13.24 16.37
C TRP A 328 -13.22 -13.10 17.89
N ALA A 329 -12.63 -12.06 18.40
CA ALA A 329 -12.76 -11.73 19.82
C ALA A 329 -14.23 -11.42 20.13
N GLU A 330 -14.74 -12.02 21.20
CA GLU A 330 -16.09 -11.73 21.70
C GLU A 330 -16.15 -10.29 22.22
N GLY A 331 -17.25 -9.59 21.92
CA GLY A 331 -17.41 -8.23 22.37
C GLY A 331 -18.19 -7.33 21.43
N LYS A 332 -18.07 -6.04 21.68
CA LYS A 332 -18.78 -5.00 20.93
C LYS A 332 -17.88 -4.31 19.94
N TYR A 333 -18.39 -4.14 18.75
CA TYR A 333 -17.71 -3.49 17.65
C TYR A 333 -18.63 -2.47 17.00
N ARG A 334 -18.00 -1.49 16.30
CA ARG A 334 -18.70 -0.60 15.40
C ARG A 334 -17.97 -0.45 14.08
N LEU A 335 -18.74 -0.22 13.03
CA LEU A 335 -18.25 0.18 11.72
C LEU A 335 -18.64 1.63 11.51
N GLU A 336 -17.67 2.47 11.24
CA GLU A 336 -17.87 3.87 10.93
C GLU A 336 -17.63 4.10 9.44
N PHE A 337 -18.59 4.74 8.77
CA PHE A 337 -18.54 5.06 7.35
C PHE A 337 -18.40 6.55 7.18
N TYR A 338 -17.35 6.96 6.49
CA TYR A 338 -17.02 8.34 6.24
C TYR A 338 -17.11 8.62 4.74
N VAL A 339 -17.63 9.80 4.39
CA VAL A 339 -17.65 10.35 3.03
C VAL A 339 -16.83 11.63 3.03
N ASN A 340 -15.70 11.63 2.31
CA ASN A 340 -14.74 12.75 2.31
C ASN A 340 -14.35 13.19 3.73
N ASP A 341 -14.05 12.21 4.60
CA ASP A 341 -13.69 12.37 6.02
C ASP A 341 -14.83 12.85 6.95
N GLU A 342 -16.05 12.98 6.46
CA GLU A 342 -17.24 13.28 7.27
C GLU A 342 -17.96 11.99 7.64
N LEU A 343 -18.22 11.75 8.94
CA LEU A 343 -18.91 10.55 9.42
C LEU A 343 -20.39 10.60 8.99
N GLU A 344 -20.81 9.63 8.16
CA GLU A 344 -22.17 9.56 7.61
C GLU A 344 -23.02 8.44 8.23
N GLU A 345 -22.39 7.31 8.60
CA GLU A 345 -23.11 6.16 9.14
C GLU A 345 -22.28 5.42 10.19
N THR A 346 -22.93 4.84 11.19
CA THR A 346 -22.31 3.96 12.18
C THR A 346 -23.19 2.74 12.39
N LEU A 347 -22.65 1.56 12.14
CA LEU A 347 -23.28 0.30 12.48
C LEU A 347 -22.61 -0.31 13.71
N ARG A 348 -23.40 -0.81 14.66
CA ARG A 348 -22.88 -1.54 15.82
C ARG A 348 -23.20 -3.01 15.68
N VAL A 349 -22.22 -3.84 15.99
CA VAL A 349 -22.33 -5.30 15.96
C VAL A 349 -21.75 -5.89 17.23
N THR A 350 -22.23 -7.06 17.59
CA THR A 350 -21.72 -7.84 18.73
C THR A 350 -21.24 -9.19 18.22
N ILE A 351 -20.07 -9.61 18.67
CA ILE A 351 -19.58 -10.97 18.44
C ILE A 351 -19.78 -11.76 19.73
N VAL A 352 -20.46 -12.89 19.59
CA VAL A 352 -20.79 -13.81 20.68
C VAL A 352 -20.24 -15.22 20.40
N ASN A 353 -20.15 -16.04 21.45
CA ASN A 353 -19.68 -17.43 21.34
C ASN A 353 -20.69 -18.33 20.60
#